data_00860127e826d80e2e0e93a2537884e4
#
_entry.id   00860127e826d80e2e0e93a2537884e4
#
_cell.length_a   1.000
_cell.length_b   1.000
_cell.length_c   1.000
_cell.angle_alpha   90.00
_cell.angle_beta   90.00
_cell.angle_gamma   90.00
#
_symmetry.space_group_name_H-M   'P 1'
#
loop_
_entity.id
_entity.type
_entity.pdbx_description
1 polymer ?
#
loop_
_entity_poly.entity_id
_entity_poly.type
_entity_poly.pdbx_seq_one_letter_code
_entity_poly.pdbx_strand_id
1 'polypeptide(L)'
;MKICIENKDRHGLVYDISKILLKYNVNIISMEVIKNTTYLETEALSYKTEQKILSELHELSGIVQIKSIMLMPHNEKYQQMDIVFNTINEGIIITDKNGNIIYINKVAVKILKIPNDDILGQNISKALPFCKLLLKTLQTGKNIFIMKFMLKNMIITIWSVVNHY
;
A
#
# COMPACT_ATOMS: atom_id res chain seq x y z
N MET A 1 13.81 -0.72 11.91
CA MET A 1 14.17 -2.12 11.56
C MET A 1 13.10 -2.69 10.63
N LYS A 2 13.51 -3.42 9.58
CA LYS A 2 12.57 -4.19 8.72
C LYS A 2 13.09 -5.61 8.59
N ILE A 3 12.28 -6.57 8.99
CA ILE A 3 12.68 -7.99 9.00
C ILE A 3 11.56 -8.89 8.49
N CYS A 4 11.99 -10.02 7.93
CA CYS A 4 11.17 -11.15 7.54
C CYS A 4 11.51 -12.32 8.48
N ILE A 5 10.53 -12.88 9.13
CA ILE A 5 10.63 -13.97 10.09
C ILE A 5 9.95 -15.19 9.48
N GLU A 6 10.73 -16.18 9.05
CA GLU A 6 10.22 -17.48 8.64
C GLU A 6 9.93 -18.33 9.89
N ASN A 7 8.73 -18.86 9.99
CA ASN A 7 8.28 -19.55 11.19
C ASN A 7 7.49 -20.82 10.86
N LYS A 8 7.50 -21.77 11.80
CA LYS A 8 6.49 -22.84 11.83
C LYS A 8 5.17 -22.25 12.32
N ASP A 9 4.07 -22.66 11.70
CA ASP A 9 2.76 -22.22 12.14
C ASP A 9 2.51 -22.66 13.61
N ARG A 10 2.27 -21.67 14.48
CA ARG A 10 1.89 -21.89 15.87
C ARG A 10 1.04 -20.75 16.39
N HIS A 11 0.13 -21.09 17.28
CA HIS A 11 -0.68 -20.09 17.98
C HIS A 11 0.19 -19.19 18.86
N GLY A 12 -0.16 -17.91 18.91
CA GLY A 12 0.45 -16.92 19.81
C GLY A 12 1.81 -16.35 19.34
N LEU A 13 2.35 -16.73 18.18
CA LEU A 13 3.63 -16.22 17.72
C LEU A 13 3.66 -14.68 17.61
N VAL A 14 2.62 -14.10 17.02
CA VAL A 14 2.49 -12.63 16.89
C VAL A 14 2.47 -11.96 18.27
N TYR A 15 1.80 -12.57 19.25
CA TYR A 15 1.79 -12.08 20.62
C TYR A 15 3.19 -12.09 21.24
N ASP A 16 3.94 -13.18 21.07
CA ASP A 16 5.30 -13.29 21.62
C ASP A 16 6.25 -12.28 21.00
N ILE A 17 6.17 -12.10 19.68
CA ILE A 17 6.94 -11.05 18.96
C ILE A 17 6.59 -9.66 19.51
N SER A 18 5.30 -9.37 19.66
CA SER A 18 4.82 -8.07 20.18
C SER A 18 5.27 -7.85 21.62
N LYS A 19 5.31 -8.89 22.45
CA LYS A 19 5.79 -8.83 23.84
C LYS A 19 7.28 -8.47 23.91
N ILE A 20 8.11 -9.02 23.03
CA ILE A 20 9.53 -8.64 22.95
C ILE A 20 9.67 -7.16 22.57
N LEU A 21 8.95 -6.70 21.55
CA LEU A 21 9.01 -5.30 21.13
C LEU A 21 8.56 -4.35 22.25
N LEU A 22 7.49 -4.70 22.96
CA LEU A 22 6.98 -3.95 24.11
C LEU A 22 8.04 -3.83 25.23
N LYS A 23 8.77 -4.91 25.52
CA LYS A 23 9.87 -4.92 26.52
C LYS A 23 10.93 -3.85 26.23
N TYR A 24 11.19 -3.57 24.96
CA TYR A 24 12.15 -2.56 24.51
C TYR A 24 11.50 -1.21 24.19
N ASN A 25 10.20 -1.05 24.46
CA ASN A 25 9.40 0.14 24.16
C ASN A 25 9.50 0.55 22.67
N VAL A 26 9.42 -0.44 21.78
CA VAL A 26 9.54 -0.25 20.33
C VAL A 26 8.17 -0.23 19.68
N ASN A 27 7.90 0.81 18.90
CA ASN A 27 6.67 0.96 18.15
C ASN A 27 6.67 0.13 16.86
N ILE A 28 5.56 -0.59 16.61
CA ILE A 28 5.32 -1.33 15.38
C ILE A 28 4.70 -0.37 14.37
N ILE A 29 5.35 -0.20 13.22
CA ILE A 29 4.82 0.57 12.08
C ILE A 29 3.90 -0.32 11.25
N SER A 30 4.36 -1.53 10.92
CA SER A 30 3.59 -2.51 10.15
C SER A 30 3.95 -3.92 10.55
N MET A 31 2.96 -4.80 10.57
CA MET A 31 3.14 -6.24 10.73
C MET A 31 2.20 -6.97 9.79
N GLU A 32 2.77 -7.84 8.94
CA GLU A 32 2.02 -8.66 8.01
C GLU A 32 2.35 -10.12 8.21
N VAL A 33 1.35 -10.97 8.23
CA VAL A 33 1.54 -12.43 8.31
C VAL A 33 1.03 -13.05 7.00
N ILE A 34 1.93 -13.67 6.27
CA ILE A 34 1.63 -14.35 5.00
C ILE A 34 2.08 -15.79 5.14
N LYS A 35 1.12 -16.70 5.30
CA LYS A 35 1.40 -18.13 5.57
C LYS A 35 2.36 -18.27 6.78
N ASN A 36 3.49 -18.90 6.59
CA ASN A 36 4.50 -19.18 7.61
C ASN A 36 5.58 -18.08 7.67
N THR A 37 5.24 -16.86 7.31
CA THR A 37 6.19 -15.75 7.27
C THR A 37 5.55 -14.52 7.90
N THR A 38 6.22 -13.94 8.89
CA THR A 38 5.84 -12.67 9.51
C THR A 38 6.79 -11.58 9.06
N TYR A 39 6.26 -10.55 8.46
CA TYR A 39 6.98 -9.33 8.07
C TYR A 39 6.74 -8.27 9.12
N LEU A 40 7.81 -7.66 9.61
CA LEU A 40 7.76 -6.68 10.69
C LEU A 40 8.54 -5.43 10.31
N GLU A 41 7.89 -4.29 10.40
CA GLU A 41 8.51 -2.97 10.31
C GLU A 41 8.32 -2.22 11.63
N THR A 42 9.42 -1.74 12.20
CA THR A 42 9.43 -0.91 13.41
C THR A 42 10.03 0.46 13.10
N GLU A 43 9.87 1.39 14.01
CA GLU A 43 10.62 2.64 14.00
C GLU A 43 12.14 2.42 13.96
N ALA A 44 12.90 3.49 13.70
CA ALA A 44 14.35 3.44 13.70
C ALA A 44 14.89 3.10 15.09
N LEU A 45 15.75 2.10 15.17
CA LEU A 45 16.34 1.62 16.43
C LEU A 45 17.84 1.90 16.48
N SER A 46 18.38 2.00 17.70
CA SER A 46 19.83 1.91 17.88
C SER A 46 20.31 0.51 17.51
N TYR A 47 21.51 0.40 16.95
CA TYR A 47 22.13 -0.90 16.62
C TYR A 47 22.10 -1.88 17.81
N LYS A 48 22.41 -1.38 19.03
CA LYS A 48 22.42 -2.18 20.25
C LYS A 48 21.03 -2.74 20.59
N THR A 49 19.98 -1.93 20.43
CA THR A 49 18.60 -2.35 20.70
C THR A 49 18.14 -3.38 19.65
N GLU A 50 18.45 -3.13 18.39
CA GLU A 50 18.13 -4.05 17.32
C GLU A 50 18.76 -5.43 17.53
N GLN A 51 20.05 -5.51 17.87
CA GLN A 51 20.73 -6.77 18.15
C GLN A 51 20.12 -7.55 19.33
N LYS A 52 19.70 -6.85 20.39
CA LYS A 52 19.01 -7.50 21.51
C LYS A 52 17.66 -8.08 21.10
N ILE A 53 16.87 -7.33 20.35
CA ILE A 53 15.58 -7.79 19.86
C ILE A 53 15.76 -9.00 18.95
N LEU A 54 16.70 -8.94 18.00
CA LEU A 54 16.97 -10.07 17.10
C LEU A 54 17.39 -11.32 17.87
N SER A 55 18.24 -11.18 18.89
CA SER A 55 18.64 -12.29 19.76
C SER A 55 17.44 -12.94 20.46
N GLU A 56 16.57 -12.15 21.09
CA GLU A 56 15.40 -12.70 21.77
C GLU A 56 14.36 -13.28 20.79
N LEU A 57 14.22 -12.69 19.60
CA LEU A 57 13.37 -13.27 18.55
C LEU A 57 13.88 -14.63 18.09
N HIS A 58 15.21 -14.81 17.96
CA HIS A 58 15.80 -16.11 17.59
C HIS A 58 15.56 -17.20 18.64
N GLU A 59 15.39 -16.84 19.91
CA GLU A 59 15.13 -17.78 21.00
C GLU A 59 13.66 -18.24 21.06
N LEU A 60 12.74 -17.56 20.33
CA LEU A 60 11.34 -17.96 20.30
C LEU A 60 11.18 -19.31 19.59
N SER A 61 10.42 -20.19 20.25
CA SER A 61 10.08 -21.47 19.64
C SER A 61 9.28 -21.27 18.35
N GLY A 62 9.63 -22.01 17.31
CA GLY A 62 8.94 -21.93 16.01
C GLY A 62 9.56 -20.95 15.04
N ILE A 63 10.51 -20.11 15.42
CA ILE A 63 11.29 -19.31 14.47
C ILE A 63 12.28 -20.23 13.73
N VAL A 64 12.28 -20.13 12.42
CA VAL A 64 13.18 -20.88 11.54
C VAL A 64 14.35 -20.00 11.11
N GLN A 65 14.04 -18.80 10.64
CA GLN A 65 15.03 -17.85 10.16
C GLN A 65 14.51 -16.42 10.28
N ILE A 66 15.43 -15.46 10.51
CA ILE A 66 15.17 -14.03 10.47
C ILE A 66 16.11 -13.40 9.45
N LYS A 67 15.56 -12.60 8.53
CA LYS A 67 16.30 -11.88 7.49
C LYS A 67 15.93 -10.39 7.54
N SER A 68 16.91 -9.51 7.37
CA SER A 68 16.65 -8.10 7.07
C SER A 68 16.07 -7.97 5.66
N ILE A 69 15.10 -7.09 5.49
CA ILE A 69 14.48 -6.79 4.20
C ILE A 69 14.51 -5.29 3.93
N MET A 70 14.53 -4.90 2.66
CA MET A 70 14.49 -3.49 2.26
C MET A 70 13.06 -2.95 2.22
N LEU A 71 12.12 -3.78 1.76
CA LEU A 71 10.72 -3.40 1.53
C LEU A 71 9.78 -4.40 2.20
N MET A 72 8.65 -3.90 2.69
CA MET A 72 7.53 -4.72 3.13
C MET A 72 6.75 -5.24 1.90
N PRO A 73 6.07 -6.40 1.98
CA PRO A 73 5.35 -6.99 0.83
C PRO A 73 4.30 -6.05 0.21
N HIS A 74 3.58 -5.29 1.01
CA HIS A 74 2.63 -4.30 0.49
C HIS A 74 3.34 -3.20 -0.31
N ASN A 75 4.51 -2.73 0.13
CA ASN A 75 5.28 -1.71 -0.58
C ASN A 75 5.83 -2.23 -1.90
N GLU A 76 6.28 -3.50 -1.97
CA GLU A 76 6.72 -4.13 -3.22
C GLU A 76 5.59 -4.18 -4.25
N LYS A 77 4.39 -4.57 -3.83
CA LYS A 77 3.20 -4.58 -4.71
C LYS A 77 2.89 -3.18 -5.24
N TYR A 78 2.92 -2.15 -4.38
CA TYR A 78 2.70 -0.77 -4.81
C TYR A 78 3.76 -0.32 -5.82
N GLN A 79 5.03 -0.62 -5.60
CA GLN A 79 6.10 -0.28 -6.54
C GLN A 79 5.93 -0.98 -7.88
N GLN A 80 5.59 -2.28 -7.88
CA GLN A 80 5.32 -3.03 -9.10
C GLN A 80 4.16 -2.43 -9.90
N MET A 81 3.05 -2.08 -9.21
CA MET A 81 1.92 -1.41 -9.83
C MET A 81 2.31 -0.03 -10.39
N ASP A 82 3.08 0.75 -9.65
CA ASP A 82 3.54 2.07 -10.11
C ASP A 82 4.40 1.98 -11.37
N ILE A 83 5.32 1.01 -11.43
CA ILE A 83 6.12 0.75 -12.63
C ILE A 83 5.20 0.40 -13.81
N VAL A 84 4.28 -0.55 -13.65
CA VAL A 84 3.37 -0.97 -14.71
C VAL A 84 2.52 0.21 -15.19
N PHE A 85 1.90 0.96 -14.29
CA PHE A 85 1.04 2.08 -14.66
C PHE A 85 1.79 3.26 -15.28
N ASN A 86 3.08 3.45 -14.94
CA ASN A 86 3.90 4.50 -15.54
C ASN A 86 4.53 4.09 -16.90
N THR A 87 4.53 2.80 -17.27
CA THR A 87 4.95 2.34 -18.60
C THR A 87 3.84 2.46 -19.66
N ILE A 88 2.59 2.60 -19.22
CA ILE A 88 1.45 2.78 -20.10
C ILE A 88 1.40 4.25 -20.55
N ASN A 89 1.21 4.50 -21.86
CA ASN A 89 1.09 5.85 -22.41
C ASN A 89 -0.28 6.50 -22.19
N GLU A 90 -1.11 5.92 -21.34
CA GLU A 90 -2.41 6.45 -20.94
C GLU A 90 -2.34 7.08 -19.56
N GLY A 91 -3.08 8.16 -19.32
CA GLY A 91 -3.29 8.71 -17.98
C GLY A 91 -4.17 7.77 -17.17
N ILE A 92 -3.69 7.32 -16.01
CA ILE A 92 -4.43 6.44 -15.11
C ILE A 92 -4.73 7.17 -13.81
N ILE A 93 -6.00 7.14 -13.40
CA ILE A 93 -6.48 7.63 -12.12
C ILE A 93 -7.30 6.52 -11.47
N ILE A 94 -7.03 6.23 -10.21
CA ILE A 94 -7.81 5.28 -9.40
C ILE A 94 -8.48 6.04 -8.27
N THR A 95 -9.78 5.78 -8.07
CA THR A 95 -10.55 6.40 -6.99
C THR A 95 -11.12 5.33 -6.05
N ASP A 96 -11.41 5.74 -4.82
CA ASP A 96 -12.26 4.98 -3.92
C ASP A 96 -13.76 5.07 -4.34
N LYS A 97 -14.63 4.37 -3.62
CA LYS A 97 -16.09 4.38 -3.85
C LYS A 97 -16.75 5.76 -3.70
N ASN A 98 -16.09 6.68 -3.01
CA ASN A 98 -16.58 8.04 -2.80
C ASN A 98 -16.06 9.01 -3.88
N GLY A 99 -15.21 8.51 -4.80
CA GLY A 99 -14.57 9.30 -5.84
C GLY A 99 -13.33 10.05 -5.36
N ASN A 100 -12.76 9.73 -4.19
CA ASN A 100 -11.50 10.31 -3.76
C ASN A 100 -10.35 9.61 -4.47
N ILE A 101 -9.39 10.38 -4.98
CA ILE A 101 -8.26 9.86 -5.74
C ILE A 101 -7.30 9.16 -4.80
N ILE A 102 -7.08 7.85 -5.03
CA ILE A 102 -6.13 7.03 -4.27
C ILE A 102 -4.84 6.77 -5.03
N TYR A 103 -4.86 6.91 -6.37
CA TYR A 103 -3.68 6.78 -7.22
C TYR A 103 -3.82 7.61 -8.48
N ILE A 104 -2.69 8.16 -8.96
CA ILE A 104 -2.57 8.85 -10.25
C ILE A 104 -1.17 8.58 -10.82
N ASN A 105 -1.08 8.18 -12.11
CA ASN A 105 0.22 7.98 -12.75
C ASN A 105 0.81 9.28 -13.31
N LYS A 106 2.11 9.26 -13.60
CA LYS A 106 2.85 10.44 -14.13
C LYS A 106 2.27 10.95 -15.46
N VAL A 107 1.68 10.07 -16.26
CA VAL A 107 1.07 10.44 -17.53
C VAL A 107 -0.19 11.27 -17.31
N ALA A 108 -1.07 10.84 -16.38
CA ALA A 108 -2.26 11.61 -16.03
C ALA A 108 -1.91 12.98 -15.44
N VAL A 109 -0.91 13.06 -14.57
CA VAL A 109 -0.40 14.33 -14.01
C VAL A 109 0.02 15.29 -15.12
N LYS A 110 0.79 14.81 -16.11
CA LYS A 110 1.23 15.63 -17.27
C LYS A 110 0.04 16.08 -18.13
N ILE A 111 -0.93 15.18 -18.41
CA ILE A 111 -2.11 15.49 -19.22
C ILE A 111 -2.96 16.56 -18.54
N LEU A 112 -3.21 16.41 -17.25
CA LEU A 112 -4.08 17.28 -16.48
C LEU A 112 -3.38 18.57 -16.03
N LYS A 113 -2.05 18.64 -16.12
CA LYS A 113 -1.22 19.76 -15.64
C LYS A 113 -1.47 20.09 -14.16
N ILE A 114 -1.67 19.08 -13.34
CA ILE A 114 -1.94 19.21 -11.92
C ILE A 114 -0.65 18.92 -11.14
N PRO A 115 -0.31 19.70 -10.08
CA PRO A 115 0.77 19.35 -9.16
C PRO A 115 0.51 18.00 -8.50
N ASN A 116 1.52 17.12 -8.44
CA ASN A 116 1.37 15.74 -8.02
C ASN A 116 0.95 15.60 -6.54
N ASP A 117 1.40 16.52 -5.70
CA ASP A 117 1.31 16.38 -4.24
C ASP A 117 -0.06 16.82 -3.67
N ASP A 118 -0.86 17.55 -4.44
CA ASP A 118 -2.11 18.14 -3.95
C ASP A 118 -3.38 17.38 -4.32
N ILE A 119 -3.28 16.33 -5.14
CA ILE A 119 -4.48 15.68 -5.72
C ILE A 119 -4.88 14.38 -5.02
N LEU A 120 -3.94 13.69 -4.36
CA LEU A 120 -4.23 12.47 -3.62
C LEU A 120 -5.16 12.75 -2.45
N GLY A 121 -6.20 11.91 -2.28
CA GLY A 121 -7.25 12.10 -1.27
C GLY A 121 -8.32 13.13 -1.65
N GLN A 122 -8.12 13.93 -2.70
CA GLN A 122 -9.16 14.86 -3.16
C GLN A 122 -10.21 14.14 -4.00
N ASN A 123 -11.44 14.70 -3.96
CA ASN A 123 -12.50 14.16 -4.80
C ASN A 123 -12.26 14.50 -6.28
N ILE A 124 -12.38 13.49 -7.14
CA ILE A 124 -12.12 13.62 -8.58
C ILE A 124 -12.99 14.69 -9.26
N SER A 125 -14.15 15.03 -8.72
CA SER A 125 -15.01 16.09 -9.26
C SER A 125 -14.40 17.48 -9.14
N LYS A 126 -13.46 17.70 -8.22
CA LYS A 126 -12.70 18.94 -8.09
C LYS A 126 -11.60 19.02 -9.14
N ALA A 127 -10.92 17.89 -9.38
CA ALA A 127 -9.85 17.80 -10.37
C ALA A 127 -10.38 17.80 -11.81
N LEU A 128 -11.53 17.14 -12.02
CA LEU A 128 -12.15 16.94 -13.31
C LEU A 128 -13.65 17.24 -13.23
N PRO A 129 -14.07 18.50 -13.39
CA PRO A 129 -15.48 18.93 -13.23
C PRO A 129 -16.48 18.18 -14.11
N PHE A 130 -16.02 17.60 -15.25
CA PHE A 130 -16.85 16.78 -16.14
C PHE A 130 -17.11 15.37 -15.61
N CYS A 131 -16.45 14.95 -14.54
CA CYS A 131 -16.62 13.61 -13.94
C CYS A 131 -17.84 13.47 -13.03
N LYS A 132 -18.75 14.45 -12.98
CA LYS A 132 -20.01 14.32 -12.22
C LYS A 132 -20.84 13.10 -12.62
N LEU A 133 -20.80 12.71 -13.89
CA LEU A 133 -21.45 11.50 -14.39
C LEU A 133 -20.83 10.23 -13.81
N LEU A 134 -19.50 10.21 -13.63
CA LEU A 134 -18.76 9.12 -13.00
C LEU A 134 -19.21 8.89 -11.56
N LEU A 135 -19.33 9.95 -10.78
CA LEU A 135 -19.79 9.85 -9.38
C LEU A 135 -21.19 9.26 -9.26
N LYS A 136 -22.10 9.62 -10.20
CA LYS A 136 -23.46 9.07 -10.24
C LYS A 136 -23.46 7.55 -10.51
N THR A 137 -22.54 7.07 -11.34
CA THR A 137 -22.39 5.63 -11.66
C THR A 137 -21.72 4.85 -10.54
N LEU A 138 -20.81 5.46 -9.78
CA LEU A 138 -20.19 4.86 -8.59
C LEU A 138 -21.22 4.56 -7.49
N GLN A 139 -22.23 5.42 -7.35
CA GLN A 139 -23.31 5.24 -6.38
C GLN A 139 -24.24 4.06 -6.70
N THR A 140 -24.22 3.53 -7.93
CA THR A 140 -25.07 2.40 -8.35
C THR A 140 -24.48 1.02 -8.07
N GLY A 141 -23.30 0.94 -7.43
CA GLY A 141 -22.79 -0.32 -6.85
C GLY A 141 -22.24 -1.37 -7.85
N LYS A 142 -21.87 -1.00 -9.07
CA LYS A 142 -21.21 -1.91 -10.01
C LYS A 142 -19.71 -1.99 -9.72
N ASN A 143 -19.19 -3.22 -9.60
CA ASN A 143 -17.93 -3.61 -8.96
C ASN A 143 -16.64 -3.01 -9.51
N ILE A 144 -16.56 -2.59 -10.76
CA ILE A 144 -15.40 -1.89 -11.34
C ILE A 144 -15.94 -1.03 -12.45
N PHE A 145 -15.66 0.25 -12.41
CA PHE A 145 -16.02 1.15 -13.50
C PHE A 145 -14.75 1.68 -14.18
N ILE A 146 -14.64 1.42 -15.48
CA ILE A 146 -13.55 1.93 -16.32
C ILE A 146 -14.15 2.98 -17.25
N MET A 147 -13.73 4.22 -17.11
CA MET A 147 -14.13 5.29 -18.02
C MET A 147 -12.90 5.79 -18.78
N LYS A 148 -12.96 5.74 -20.10
CA LYS A 148 -11.94 6.30 -20.98
C LYS A 148 -12.39 7.64 -21.51
N PHE A 149 -11.55 8.64 -21.34
CA PHE A 149 -11.75 9.97 -21.91
C PHE A 149 -10.62 10.30 -22.88
N MET A 150 -10.96 10.95 -23.98
CA MET A 150 -9.98 11.52 -24.87
C MET A 150 -9.88 13.03 -24.60
N LEU A 151 -8.75 13.48 -24.09
CA LEU A 151 -8.43 14.89 -23.87
C LEU A 151 -7.23 15.25 -24.75
N LYS A 152 -7.43 16.12 -25.75
CA LYS A 152 -6.35 16.57 -26.65
C LYS A 152 -5.53 15.43 -27.26
N ASN A 153 -6.18 14.39 -27.81
CA ASN A 153 -5.56 13.19 -28.39
C ASN A 153 -4.81 12.29 -27.36
N MET A 154 -5.07 12.46 -26.08
CA MET A 154 -4.54 11.59 -25.02
C MET A 154 -5.68 10.91 -24.27
N ILE A 155 -5.47 9.63 -23.92
CA ILE A 155 -6.48 8.82 -23.23
C ILE A 155 -6.25 8.92 -21.72
N ILE A 156 -7.31 9.22 -20.96
CA ILE A 156 -7.34 9.11 -19.51
C ILE A 156 -8.27 7.96 -19.13
N THR A 157 -7.75 6.98 -18.42
CA THR A 157 -8.53 5.88 -17.89
C THR A 157 -8.74 6.08 -16.40
N ILE A 158 -9.99 6.09 -15.95
CA ILE A 158 -10.35 6.22 -14.54
C ILE A 158 -10.89 4.89 -14.05
N TRP A 159 -10.28 4.37 -12.98
CA TRP A 159 -10.67 3.14 -12.32
C TRP A 159 -11.30 3.47 -10.97
N SER A 160 -12.42 2.87 -10.68
CA SER A 160 -13.01 2.93 -9.34
C SER A 160 -13.09 1.54 -8.75
N VAL A 161 -12.60 1.40 -7.54
CA VAL A 161 -12.64 0.16 -6.78
C VAL A 161 -13.77 0.26 -5.75
N VAL A 162 -14.78 -0.59 -5.90
CA VAL A 162 -15.86 -0.75 -4.93
C VAL A 162 -15.61 -2.07 -4.21
N ASN A 163 -15.14 -2.01 -2.97
CA ASN A 163 -15.05 -3.21 -2.12
C ASN A 163 -16.46 -3.53 -1.60
N HIS A 164 -16.98 -4.70 -1.94
CA HIS A 164 -18.09 -5.30 -1.22
C HIS A 164 -17.52 -6.05 -0.02
N TYR A 165 -17.83 -5.60 1.17
CA TYR A 165 -17.78 -6.39 2.39
C TYR A 165 -19.14 -7.05 2.60
#